data_f838537d49b913257e231c6b804d4a43
#
_entry.id   f838537d49b913257e231c6b804d4a43
#
_cell.length_a   1.000
_cell.length_b   1.000
_cell.length_c   1.000
_cell.angle_alpha   90.00
_cell.angle_beta   90.00
_cell.angle_gamma   90.00
#
_symmetry.space_group_name_H-M   'P 1'
#
loop_
_entity.id
_entity.type
_entity.pdbx_description
1 polymer ?
#
loop_
_entity_poly.entity_id
_entity_poly.type
_entity_poly.pdbx_seq_one_letter_code
_entity_poly.pdbx_strand_id
1 'polypeptide(L)'
;MEEWKKNIKKKNPNGEILALLDKYGNDTKRALKENKKLEYLYALAPLRENLLEWYEFRKGGRLLQAGADFGALTGLYLRKTGSVTVLDESEESLEVVRRRYRGETGLRLECGSLTAYSRQKENSGSFDYVLLIGRPNGSEGLGAQIEAAKRLLAPGGTIILAVCNRFGLKYFAGTQRDAVSATKKNLEELLAGGSFYYPMPDYKLPSVIYSDRYLPKK
;
A
#
# COMPACT_ATOMS: atom_id res chain seq x y z
N MET A 1 39.02 -8.64 -12.03
CA MET A 1 38.13 -8.39 -10.86
C MET A 1 36.93 -7.48 -11.20
N GLU A 2 36.52 -7.30 -12.45
CA GLU A 2 35.39 -6.40 -12.87
C GLU A 2 34.25 -7.11 -13.59
N GLU A 3 34.34 -8.38 -13.91
CA GLU A 3 33.28 -9.09 -14.66
C GLU A 3 32.10 -9.55 -13.82
N TRP A 4 32.24 -9.72 -12.49
CA TRP A 4 31.12 -10.10 -11.63
C TRP A 4 30.10 -8.97 -11.37
N LYS A 5 30.50 -7.70 -11.56
CA LYS A 5 29.60 -6.52 -11.43
C LYS A 5 28.61 -6.34 -12.59
N LYS A 6 28.82 -6.97 -13.72
CA LYS A 6 27.99 -6.81 -14.93
C LYS A 6 26.72 -7.67 -14.97
N ASN A 7 26.53 -8.60 -14.05
CA ASN A 7 25.40 -9.55 -14.06
C ASN A 7 24.38 -9.38 -12.93
N ILE A 8 24.37 -8.26 -12.20
CA ILE A 8 23.21 -7.94 -11.37
C ILE A 8 22.12 -7.40 -12.32
N LYS A 9 21.35 -8.32 -12.93
CA LYS A 9 20.07 -7.95 -13.56
C LYS A 9 19.30 -7.14 -12.52
N LYS A 10 19.08 -5.86 -12.79
CA LYS A 10 18.22 -5.00 -11.94
C LYS A 10 16.92 -5.77 -11.75
N LYS A 11 16.64 -6.19 -10.51
CA LYS A 11 15.41 -6.89 -10.18
C LYS A 11 14.25 -6.01 -10.64
N ASN A 12 13.46 -6.48 -11.61
CA ASN A 12 12.25 -5.80 -12.05
C ASN A 12 11.02 -6.54 -11.50
N PRO A 13 10.58 -6.23 -10.27
CA PRO A 13 9.45 -6.93 -9.66
C PRO A 13 8.14 -6.74 -10.44
N ASN A 14 7.92 -5.58 -11.05
CA ASN A 14 6.71 -5.32 -11.84
C ASN A 14 6.68 -6.22 -13.08
N GLY A 15 7.79 -6.32 -13.81
CA GLY A 15 7.90 -7.21 -14.97
C GLY A 15 7.71 -8.69 -14.61
N GLU A 16 8.23 -9.14 -13.46
CA GLU A 16 8.00 -10.50 -12.98
C GLU A 16 6.50 -10.74 -12.67
N ILE A 17 5.81 -9.80 -12.03
CA ILE A 17 4.37 -9.92 -11.75
C ILE A 17 3.55 -9.86 -13.03
N LEU A 18 3.88 -8.97 -13.98
CA LEU A 18 3.20 -8.90 -15.28
C LEU A 18 3.31 -10.24 -16.02
N ALA A 19 4.49 -10.87 -16.05
CA ALA A 19 4.69 -12.18 -16.67
C ALA A 19 3.83 -13.27 -15.99
N LEU A 20 3.65 -13.22 -14.65
CA LEU A 20 2.74 -14.13 -13.96
C LEU A 20 1.29 -13.89 -14.35
N LEU A 21 0.86 -12.63 -14.44
CA LEU A 21 -0.49 -12.27 -14.86
C LEU A 21 -0.77 -12.70 -16.32
N ASP A 22 0.22 -12.58 -17.21
CA ASP A 22 0.08 -13.04 -18.59
C ASP A 22 -0.06 -14.56 -18.67
N LYS A 23 0.65 -15.30 -17.82
CA LYS A 23 0.63 -16.78 -17.80
C LYS A 23 -0.60 -17.36 -17.10
N TYR A 24 -1.03 -16.77 -15.98
CA TYR A 24 -2.05 -17.36 -15.10
C TYR A 24 -3.35 -16.54 -15.05
N GLY A 25 -3.39 -15.35 -15.67
CA GLY A 25 -4.50 -14.42 -15.52
C GLY A 25 -4.70 -14.04 -14.05
N ASN A 26 -5.96 -14.05 -13.62
CA ASN A 26 -6.33 -13.79 -12.23
C ASN A 26 -6.31 -15.04 -11.32
N ASP A 27 -5.82 -16.19 -11.82
CA ASP A 27 -5.65 -17.39 -10.97
C ASP A 27 -4.36 -17.26 -10.13
N THR A 28 -4.43 -16.36 -9.15
CA THR A 28 -3.32 -16.09 -8.23
C THR A 28 -2.96 -17.30 -7.37
N LYS A 29 -3.92 -18.19 -7.08
CA LYS A 29 -3.66 -19.42 -6.31
C LYS A 29 -2.72 -20.36 -7.06
N ARG A 30 -2.98 -20.57 -8.36
CA ARG A 30 -2.13 -21.40 -9.21
C ARG A 30 -0.76 -20.74 -9.41
N ALA A 31 -0.71 -19.43 -9.66
CA ALA A 31 0.53 -18.67 -9.79
C ALA A 31 1.43 -18.86 -8.56
N LEU A 32 0.89 -18.73 -7.35
CA LEU A 32 1.61 -18.88 -6.08
C LEU A 32 2.02 -20.33 -5.78
N LYS A 33 1.21 -21.33 -6.19
CA LYS A 33 1.53 -22.74 -6.03
C LYS A 33 2.75 -23.14 -6.85
N GLU A 34 2.84 -22.64 -8.09
CA GLU A 34 3.90 -22.97 -9.03
C GLU A 34 5.16 -22.10 -8.85
N ASN A 35 5.03 -20.93 -8.21
CA ASN A 35 6.12 -19.95 -8.06
C ASN A 35 6.26 -19.50 -6.60
N LYS A 36 7.13 -20.17 -5.84
CA LYS A 36 7.29 -19.99 -4.38
C LYS A 36 8.31 -18.89 -4.06
N LYS A 37 7.98 -17.62 -4.35
CA LYS A 37 8.76 -16.46 -3.90
C LYS A 37 7.95 -15.62 -2.92
N LEU A 38 8.61 -15.10 -1.88
CA LEU A 38 7.95 -14.27 -0.85
C LEU A 38 7.38 -12.98 -1.46
N GLU A 39 8.08 -12.38 -2.42
CA GLU A 39 7.62 -11.19 -3.14
C GLU A 39 6.29 -11.43 -3.86
N TYR A 40 6.08 -12.64 -4.40
CA TYR A 40 4.82 -12.99 -5.06
C TYR A 40 3.67 -13.16 -4.06
N LEU A 41 3.96 -13.68 -2.86
CA LEU A 41 2.97 -13.69 -1.78
C LEU A 41 2.52 -12.27 -1.42
N TYR A 42 3.45 -11.33 -1.28
CA TYR A 42 3.10 -9.94 -1.00
C TYR A 42 2.28 -9.29 -2.11
N ALA A 43 2.53 -9.64 -3.37
CA ALA A 43 1.83 -9.07 -4.52
C ALA A 43 0.46 -9.72 -4.80
N LEU A 44 0.35 -11.05 -4.64
CA LEU A 44 -0.75 -11.82 -5.20
C LEU A 44 -1.62 -12.55 -4.16
N ALA A 45 -1.15 -12.69 -2.91
CA ALA A 45 -1.89 -13.48 -1.92
C ALA A 45 -3.16 -12.74 -1.45
N PRO A 46 -4.33 -13.40 -1.42
CA PRO A 46 -5.56 -12.82 -0.87
C PRO A 46 -5.43 -12.41 0.61
N LEU A 47 -4.51 -13.04 1.35
CA LEU A 47 -4.21 -12.69 2.76
C LEU A 47 -3.81 -11.22 2.96
N ARG A 48 -3.37 -10.53 1.92
CA ARG A 48 -3.11 -9.07 1.95
C ARG A 48 -4.35 -8.29 2.39
N GLU A 49 -5.52 -8.72 1.97
CA GLU A 49 -6.78 -8.05 2.24
C GLU A 49 -7.16 -8.07 3.74
N ASN A 50 -6.64 -9.04 4.53
CA ASN A 50 -6.87 -9.09 5.98
C ASN A 50 -6.48 -7.79 6.68
N LEU A 51 -5.57 -7.00 6.10
CA LEU A 51 -5.16 -5.72 6.69
C LEU A 51 -6.35 -4.77 6.89
N LEU A 52 -7.27 -4.72 5.95
CA LEU A 52 -8.40 -3.78 5.96
C LEU A 52 -9.76 -4.41 5.65
N GLU A 53 -9.86 -5.76 5.58
CA GLU A 53 -11.14 -6.43 5.35
C GLU A 53 -12.14 -6.12 6.48
N TRP A 54 -11.69 -5.99 7.70
CA TRP A 54 -12.50 -5.65 8.88
C TRP A 54 -12.91 -4.17 8.93
N TYR A 55 -12.24 -3.28 8.16
CA TYR A 55 -12.54 -1.85 8.20
C TYR A 55 -13.81 -1.54 7.40
N GLU A 56 -14.70 -0.77 8.01
CA GLU A 56 -15.97 -0.37 7.40
C GLU A 56 -15.80 0.90 6.57
N PHE A 57 -15.53 0.72 5.29
CA PHE A 57 -15.54 1.83 4.34
C PHE A 57 -16.99 2.22 4.01
N ARG A 58 -17.23 3.52 3.81
CA ARG A 58 -18.51 4.00 3.32
C ARG A 58 -18.72 3.58 1.87
N LYS A 59 -19.84 2.89 1.57
CA LYS A 59 -20.25 2.60 0.20
C LYS A 59 -20.37 3.89 -0.62
N GLY A 60 -19.83 3.90 -1.83
CA GLY A 60 -19.79 5.10 -2.68
C GLY A 60 -18.75 6.13 -2.26
N GLY A 61 -17.94 5.85 -1.23
CA GLY A 61 -16.83 6.70 -0.82
C GLY A 61 -15.74 6.74 -1.89
N ARG A 62 -15.11 7.90 -2.07
CA ARG A 62 -14.00 8.12 -3.00
C ARG A 62 -12.69 7.85 -2.28
N LEU A 63 -11.92 6.88 -2.78
CA LEU A 63 -10.70 6.42 -2.14
C LEU A 63 -9.49 6.71 -3.03
N LEU A 64 -8.46 7.34 -2.46
CA LEU A 64 -7.13 7.44 -3.06
C LEU A 64 -6.20 6.41 -2.43
N GLN A 65 -5.66 5.51 -3.24
CA GLN A 65 -4.56 4.62 -2.90
C GLN A 65 -3.25 5.24 -3.37
N ALA A 66 -2.41 5.72 -2.45
CA ALA A 66 -1.08 6.20 -2.78
C ALA A 66 -0.09 5.03 -2.76
N GLY A 67 0.43 4.71 -3.94
CA GLY A 67 1.23 3.52 -4.22
C GLY A 67 0.40 2.36 -4.79
N ALA A 68 0.82 1.87 -5.95
CA ALA A 68 0.14 0.78 -6.65
C ALA A 68 0.23 -0.56 -5.90
N ASP A 69 1.36 -0.84 -5.24
CA ASP A 69 1.62 -2.08 -4.48
C ASP A 69 1.13 -3.34 -5.22
N PHE A 70 1.45 -3.44 -6.51
CA PHE A 70 1.00 -4.51 -7.41
C PHE A 70 -0.53 -4.71 -7.48
N GLY A 71 -1.33 -3.77 -7.01
CA GLY A 71 -2.78 -3.90 -6.88
C GLY A 71 -3.22 -4.87 -5.78
N ALA A 72 -2.36 -5.17 -4.81
CA ALA A 72 -2.63 -6.20 -3.81
C ALA A 72 -3.89 -5.92 -2.95
N LEU A 73 -4.22 -4.65 -2.72
CA LEU A 73 -5.38 -4.21 -1.95
C LEU A 73 -6.45 -3.52 -2.80
N THR A 74 -6.15 -3.19 -4.06
CA THR A 74 -7.04 -2.41 -4.93
C THR A 74 -8.41 -3.08 -5.12
N GLY A 75 -8.45 -4.41 -5.26
CA GLY A 75 -9.69 -5.17 -5.39
C GLY A 75 -10.57 -5.08 -4.15
N LEU A 76 -9.98 -5.11 -2.96
CA LEU A 76 -10.70 -4.90 -1.70
C LEU A 76 -11.35 -3.51 -1.70
N TYR A 77 -10.60 -2.48 -2.05
CA TYR A 77 -11.10 -1.11 -2.04
C TYR A 77 -12.24 -0.91 -3.03
N LEU A 78 -12.12 -1.45 -4.24
CA LEU A 78 -13.17 -1.42 -5.26
C LEU A 78 -14.47 -2.07 -4.76
N ARG A 79 -14.37 -3.25 -4.13
CA ARG A 79 -15.56 -3.93 -3.57
C ARG A 79 -16.20 -3.16 -2.43
N LYS A 80 -15.39 -2.46 -1.61
CA LYS A 80 -15.90 -1.75 -0.41
C LYS A 80 -16.39 -0.34 -0.71
N THR A 81 -15.75 0.39 -1.63
CA THR A 81 -16.11 1.80 -1.93
C THR A 81 -16.76 1.98 -3.29
N GLY A 82 -16.37 1.20 -4.29
CA GLY A 82 -16.83 1.34 -5.67
C GLY A 82 -16.14 2.45 -6.48
N SER A 83 -15.30 3.29 -5.84
CA SER A 83 -14.56 4.38 -6.51
C SER A 83 -13.15 4.49 -5.93
N VAL A 84 -12.15 4.10 -6.73
CA VAL A 84 -10.74 4.04 -6.33
C VAL A 84 -9.87 4.74 -7.36
N THR A 85 -9.07 5.71 -6.89
CA THR A 85 -7.96 6.26 -7.66
C THR A 85 -6.67 5.66 -7.13
N VAL A 86 -5.84 5.06 -8.00
CA VAL A 86 -4.49 4.58 -7.66
C VAL A 86 -3.49 5.57 -8.24
N LEU A 87 -2.67 6.14 -7.38
CA LEU A 87 -1.62 7.09 -7.73
C LEU A 87 -0.25 6.44 -7.51
N ASP A 88 0.60 6.41 -8.52
CA ASP A 88 1.97 5.90 -8.45
C ASP A 88 2.90 6.68 -9.38
N GLU A 89 4.17 6.86 -9.01
CA GLU A 89 5.16 7.53 -9.86
C GLU A 89 5.64 6.65 -11.03
N SER A 90 5.37 5.35 -10.97
CA SER A 90 5.80 4.35 -11.95
C SER A 90 4.63 3.89 -12.83
N GLU A 91 4.67 4.22 -14.10
CA GLU A 91 3.72 3.67 -15.09
C GLU A 91 3.75 2.14 -15.14
N GLU A 92 4.91 1.51 -14.92
CA GLU A 92 5.03 0.06 -14.88
C GLU A 92 4.25 -0.55 -13.69
N SER A 93 4.27 0.14 -12.53
CA SER A 93 3.46 -0.25 -11.37
C SER A 93 1.97 -0.10 -11.65
N LEU A 94 1.57 0.97 -12.32
CA LEU A 94 0.18 1.20 -12.74
C LEU A 94 -0.27 0.18 -13.78
N GLU A 95 0.61 -0.26 -14.68
CA GLU A 95 0.29 -1.31 -15.66
C GLU A 95 -0.05 -2.65 -14.97
N VAL A 96 0.61 -3.00 -13.89
CA VAL A 96 0.25 -4.17 -13.08
C VAL A 96 -1.20 -4.06 -12.59
N VAL A 97 -1.58 -2.90 -12.05
CA VAL A 97 -2.95 -2.65 -11.57
C VAL A 97 -3.95 -2.69 -12.72
N ARG A 98 -3.64 -2.02 -13.85
CA ARG A 98 -4.48 -2.00 -15.05
C ARG A 98 -4.74 -3.41 -15.56
N ARG A 99 -3.72 -4.26 -15.57
CA ARG A 99 -3.82 -5.65 -16.04
C ARG A 99 -4.68 -6.50 -15.11
N ARG A 100 -4.52 -6.35 -13.79
CA ARG A 100 -5.28 -7.11 -12.79
C ARG A 100 -6.76 -6.76 -12.75
N TYR A 101 -7.07 -5.49 -12.94
CA TYR A 101 -8.43 -4.95 -12.76
C TYR A 101 -9.01 -4.42 -14.08
N ARG A 102 -8.67 -5.10 -15.16
CA ARG A 102 -9.15 -4.75 -16.50
C ARG A 102 -10.69 -4.79 -16.56
N GLY A 103 -11.28 -3.67 -16.96
CA GLY A 103 -12.75 -3.57 -17.09
C GLY A 103 -13.47 -3.04 -15.84
N GLU A 104 -12.75 -2.80 -14.74
CA GLU A 104 -13.34 -2.16 -13.55
C GLU A 104 -13.62 -0.68 -13.81
N THR A 105 -14.89 -0.30 -13.81
CA THR A 105 -15.35 1.07 -14.14
C THR A 105 -15.09 2.07 -13.01
N GLY A 106 -15.00 1.58 -11.77
CA GLY A 106 -14.72 2.40 -10.58
C GLY A 106 -13.23 2.68 -10.35
N LEU A 107 -12.33 2.23 -11.25
CA LEU A 107 -10.89 2.38 -11.11
C LEU A 107 -10.36 3.51 -11.99
N ARG A 108 -9.62 4.44 -11.38
CA ARG A 108 -8.81 5.47 -12.05
C ARG A 108 -7.34 5.26 -11.73
N LEU A 109 -6.46 5.40 -12.71
CA LEU A 109 -5.02 5.31 -12.55
C LEU A 109 -4.39 6.65 -12.90
N GLU A 110 -3.56 7.17 -12.00
CA GLU A 110 -2.90 8.47 -12.14
C GLU A 110 -1.39 8.29 -11.93
N CYS A 111 -0.58 8.83 -12.86
CA CYS A 111 0.87 8.78 -12.76
C CYS A 111 1.40 10.08 -12.15
N GLY A 112 2.10 9.98 -11.02
CA GLY A 112 2.69 11.14 -10.36
C GLY A 112 2.97 10.95 -8.87
N SER A 113 3.62 11.95 -8.27
CA SER A 113 3.84 11.97 -6.82
C SER A 113 2.62 12.50 -6.07
N LEU A 114 2.45 12.02 -4.83
CA LEU A 114 1.34 12.44 -3.96
C LEU A 114 1.36 13.95 -3.69
N THR A 115 2.55 14.51 -3.47
CA THR A 115 2.70 15.95 -3.23
C THR A 115 2.34 16.78 -4.46
N ALA A 116 2.76 16.38 -5.66
CA ALA A 116 2.40 17.08 -6.89
C ALA A 116 0.88 16.99 -7.14
N TYR A 117 0.31 15.80 -6.99
CA TYR A 117 -1.12 15.55 -7.15
C TYR A 117 -1.97 16.38 -6.18
N SER A 118 -1.51 16.53 -4.93
CA SER A 118 -2.22 17.30 -3.90
C SER A 118 -2.21 18.83 -4.11
N ARG A 119 -1.34 19.33 -4.99
CA ARG A 119 -1.27 20.77 -5.31
C ARG A 119 -2.24 21.20 -6.41
N GLN A 120 -2.81 20.25 -7.12
CA GLN A 120 -3.82 20.51 -8.14
C GLN A 120 -5.13 20.87 -7.45
N LYS A 121 -5.72 22.02 -7.77
CA LYS A 121 -6.92 22.56 -7.11
C LYS A 121 -8.13 21.62 -7.20
N GLU A 122 -8.27 20.95 -8.33
CA GLU A 122 -9.33 19.99 -8.63
C GLU A 122 -9.30 18.75 -7.70
N ASN A 123 -8.13 18.43 -7.14
CA ASN A 123 -7.96 17.28 -6.26
C ASN A 123 -8.17 17.62 -4.78
N SER A 124 -8.17 18.92 -4.43
CA SER A 124 -8.35 19.36 -3.04
C SER A 124 -9.72 18.94 -2.51
N GLY A 125 -9.74 18.29 -1.33
CA GLY A 125 -10.98 17.85 -0.70
C GLY A 125 -11.76 16.80 -1.49
N SER A 126 -11.11 16.07 -2.43
CA SER A 126 -11.80 15.19 -3.35
C SER A 126 -11.99 13.77 -2.84
N PHE A 127 -11.33 13.36 -1.75
CA PHE A 127 -11.34 11.99 -1.29
C PHE A 127 -11.89 11.83 0.13
N ASP A 128 -12.71 10.83 0.32
CA ASP A 128 -13.21 10.42 1.64
C ASP A 128 -12.18 9.60 2.40
N TYR A 129 -11.30 8.92 1.65
CA TYR A 129 -10.21 8.10 2.19
C TYR A 129 -8.92 8.34 1.40
N VAL A 130 -7.80 8.54 2.11
CA VAL A 130 -6.46 8.55 1.53
C VAL A 130 -5.62 7.48 2.23
N LEU A 131 -5.14 6.50 1.47
CA LEU A 131 -4.43 5.34 1.99
C LEU A 131 -2.95 5.40 1.65
N LEU A 132 -2.12 5.34 2.69
CA LEU A 132 -0.65 5.31 2.63
C LEU A 132 -0.18 3.97 3.21
N ILE A 133 -0.28 2.89 2.42
CA ILE A 133 0.03 1.54 2.89
C ILE A 133 1.42 1.12 2.42
N GLY A 134 2.31 0.88 3.37
CA GLY A 134 3.66 0.43 3.09
C GLY A 134 4.62 1.57 2.81
N ARG A 135 5.42 1.43 1.77
CA ARG A 135 6.35 2.46 1.34
C ARG A 135 5.61 3.49 0.50
N PRO A 136 5.27 4.65 1.05
CA PRO A 136 4.72 5.71 0.22
C PRO A 136 5.76 6.05 -0.86
N ASN A 137 5.31 6.18 -2.09
CA ASN A 137 6.19 6.41 -3.23
C ASN A 137 6.96 7.72 -3.11
N GLY A 138 8.20 7.70 -3.59
CA GLY A 138 9.03 8.87 -3.75
C GLY A 138 10.09 9.10 -2.67
N SER A 139 10.92 10.08 -2.92
CA SER A 139 11.97 10.59 -2.03
C SER A 139 11.44 11.47 -0.90
N GLU A 140 10.13 11.71 -0.86
CA GLU A 140 9.46 12.59 0.08
C GLU A 140 9.33 11.95 1.46
N GLY A 141 9.62 12.70 2.51
CA GLY A 141 9.47 12.22 3.88
C GLY A 141 8.01 11.97 4.26
N LEU A 142 7.79 11.10 5.26
CA LEU A 142 6.45 10.72 5.74
C LEU A 142 5.57 11.94 6.11
N GLY A 143 6.16 12.97 6.74
CA GLY A 143 5.45 14.19 7.11
C GLY A 143 4.88 14.93 5.89
N ALA A 144 5.68 15.10 4.82
CA ALA A 144 5.23 15.75 3.59
C ALA A 144 4.07 14.99 2.92
N GLN A 145 4.13 13.66 2.95
CA GLN A 145 3.07 12.82 2.39
C GLN A 145 1.78 12.89 3.21
N ILE A 146 1.87 12.93 4.54
CA ILE A 146 0.71 13.13 5.41
C ILE A 146 0.07 14.50 5.15
N GLU A 147 0.86 15.56 5.00
CA GLU A 147 0.34 16.89 4.68
C GLU A 147 -0.31 16.93 3.28
N ALA A 148 0.26 16.25 2.30
CA ALA A 148 -0.36 16.09 0.99
C ALA A 148 -1.70 15.32 1.09
N ALA A 149 -1.73 14.24 1.85
CA ALA A 149 -2.95 13.47 2.09
C ALA A 149 -4.05 14.32 2.76
N LYS A 150 -3.69 15.14 3.76
CA LYS A 150 -4.64 16.05 4.43
C LYS A 150 -5.30 17.02 3.45
N ARG A 151 -4.55 17.57 2.46
CA ARG A 151 -5.11 18.48 1.44
C ARG A 151 -6.12 17.79 0.52
N LEU A 152 -5.94 16.51 0.28
CA LEU A 152 -6.79 15.71 -0.60
C LEU A 152 -8.09 15.24 0.08
N LEU A 153 -8.14 15.24 1.41
CA LEU A 153 -9.30 14.78 2.17
C LEU A 153 -10.48 15.74 2.08
N ALA A 154 -11.65 15.20 1.81
CA ALA A 154 -12.92 15.86 2.02
C ALA A 154 -13.16 16.12 3.51
N PRO A 155 -14.01 17.07 3.88
CA PRO A 155 -14.42 17.27 5.28
C PRO A 155 -14.91 15.95 5.90
N GLY A 156 -14.33 15.59 7.05
CA GLY A 156 -14.63 14.31 7.73
C GLY A 156 -13.98 13.08 7.10
N GLY A 157 -13.11 13.24 6.10
CA GLY A 157 -12.36 12.15 5.49
C GLY A 157 -11.30 11.57 6.42
N THR A 158 -10.79 10.38 6.07
CA THR A 158 -9.88 9.59 6.91
C THR A 158 -8.58 9.26 6.16
N ILE A 159 -7.43 9.46 6.83
CA ILE A 159 -6.14 8.89 6.40
C ILE A 159 -5.97 7.53 7.04
N ILE A 160 -5.64 6.51 6.23
CA ILE A 160 -5.23 5.20 6.72
C ILE A 160 -3.76 5.00 6.35
N LEU A 161 -2.92 4.84 7.37
CA LEU A 161 -1.48 4.73 7.22
C LEU A 161 -0.99 3.40 7.79
N ALA A 162 -0.18 2.66 7.02
CA ALA A 162 0.54 1.50 7.52
C ALA A 162 2.04 1.64 7.20
N VAL A 163 2.86 1.66 8.24
CA VAL A 163 4.33 1.76 8.16
C VAL A 163 4.98 0.75 9.10
N CYS A 164 6.25 0.44 8.84
CA CYS A 164 7.01 -0.41 9.73
C CYS A 164 7.28 0.31 11.07
N ASN A 165 7.11 -0.41 12.18
CA ASN A 165 7.53 0.08 13.48
C ASN A 165 9.06 0.16 13.52
N ARG A 166 9.61 1.34 13.86
CA ARG A 166 11.07 1.58 13.96
C ARG A 166 11.77 0.66 14.97
N PHE A 167 11.04 0.19 15.98
CA PHE A 167 11.50 -0.76 16.99
C PHE A 167 11.02 -2.19 16.73
N GLY A 168 10.68 -2.53 15.48
CA GLY A 168 10.25 -3.89 15.14
C GLY A 168 11.35 -4.91 15.42
N LEU A 169 10.98 -6.08 16.00
CA LEU A 169 11.90 -7.15 16.38
C LEU A 169 12.80 -7.61 15.23
N LYS A 170 12.35 -7.55 13.99
CA LYS A 170 13.13 -7.89 12.80
C LYS A 170 14.45 -7.10 12.69
N TYR A 171 14.47 -5.85 13.16
CA TYR A 171 15.68 -5.02 13.12
C TYR A 171 16.71 -5.40 14.17
N PHE A 172 16.25 -5.93 15.30
CA PHE A 172 17.14 -6.51 16.31
C PHE A 172 17.72 -7.86 15.85
N ALA A 173 17.01 -8.56 14.96
CA ALA A 173 17.49 -9.78 14.32
C ALA A 173 18.38 -9.52 13.08
N GLY A 174 18.85 -8.28 12.86
CA GLY A 174 19.79 -7.92 11.80
C GLY A 174 19.18 -7.58 10.44
N THR A 175 17.85 -7.49 10.33
CA THR A 175 17.20 -7.03 9.09
C THR A 175 17.53 -5.54 8.86
N GLN A 176 17.87 -5.18 7.62
CA GLN A 176 18.08 -3.78 7.25
C GLN A 176 16.80 -2.97 7.49
N ARG A 177 16.94 -1.77 8.05
CA ARG A 177 15.80 -0.90 8.33
C ARG A 177 15.10 -0.47 7.03
N ASP A 178 13.77 -0.55 7.05
CA ASP A 178 12.96 0.00 5.97
C ASP A 178 13.16 1.53 5.90
N ALA A 179 13.19 2.06 4.68
CA ALA A 179 13.40 3.49 4.45
C ALA A 179 12.30 4.35 5.11
N VAL A 180 11.08 3.82 5.21
CA VAL A 180 9.97 4.45 5.90
C VAL A 180 9.60 3.59 7.12
N SER A 181 10.04 4.05 8.28
CA SER A 181 9.68 3.46 9.58
C SER A 181 9.41 4.60 10.57
N ALA A 182 8.42 4.42 11.42
CA ALA A 182 8.04 5.42 12.41
C ALA A 182 7.87 4.80 13.81
N THR A 183 7.99 5.62 14.84
CA THR A 183 7.54 5.26 16.17
C THR A 183 6.09 5.69 16.36
N LYS A 184 5.38 5.10 17.32
CA LYS A 184 4.03 5.54 17.70
C LYS A 184 4.02 7.04 18.02
N LYS A 185 4.97 7.53 18.83
CA LYS A 185 5.10 8.94 19.19
C LYS A 185 5.20 9.85 17.95
N ASN A 186 6.04 9.50 16.98
CA ASN A 186 6.13 10.30 15.74
C ASN A 186 4.79 10.33 14.98
N LEU A 187 4.05 9.23 14.97
CA LEU A 187 2.74 9.18 14.31
C LEU A 187 1.68 9.99 15.06
N GLU A 188 1.70 9.98 16.40
CA GLU A 188 0.82 10.80 17.25
C GLU A 188 1.05 12.30 17.02
N GLU A 189 2.31 12.72 16.84
CA GLU A 189 2.68 14.10 16.50
C GLU A 189 2.18 14.52 15.10
N LEU A 190 2.23 13.62 14.11
CA LEU A 190 1.82 13.90 12.73
C LEU A 190 0.30 13.76 12.51
N LEU A 191 -0.35 12.86 13.25
CA LEU A 191 -1.75 12.46 13.11
C LEU A 191 -2.43 12.46 14.48
N ALA A 192 -2.61 13.65 15.06
CA ALA A 192 -3.25 13.80 16.36
C ALA A 192 -4.67 13.20 16.35
N GLY A 193 -5.00 12.44 17.41
CA GLY A 193 -6.31 11.81 17.57
C GLY A 193 -6.54 10.54 16.77
N GLY A 194 -5.48 10.00 16.12
CA GLY A 194 -5.55 8.74 15.38
C GLY A 194 -5.73 7.52 16.28
N SER A 195 -6.35 6.46 15.76
CA SER A 195 -6.41 5.13 16.39
C SER A 195 -5.29 4.25 15.89
N PHE A 196 -4.66 3.48 16.79
CA PHE A 196 -3.54 2.61 16.43
C PHE A 196 -3.95 1.14 16.41
N TYR A 197 -3.44 0.44 15.39
CA TYR A 197 -3.65 -0.97 15.17
C TYR A 197 -2.30 -1.65 14.93
N TYR A 198 -2.18 -2.89 15.39
CA TYR A 198 -0.91 -3.65 15.36
C TYR A 198 -1.13 -4.96 14.61
N PRO A 199 -0.94 -4.97 13.27
CA PRO A 199 -1.04 -6.20 12.49
C PRO A 199 0.15 -7.13 12.77
N MET A 200 -0.13 -8.40 12.99
CA MET A 200 0.85 -9.43 13.28
C MET A 200 0.80 -10.55 12.23
N PRO A 201 1.95 -11.03 11.74
CA PRO A 201 3.33 -10.63 12.09
C PRO A 201 3.74 -9.26 11.54
N ASP A 202 3.11 -8.78 10.48
CA ASP A 202 3.30 -7.45 9.89
C ASP A 202 2.06 -7.01 9.09
N TYR A 203 2.09 -5.76 8.55
CA TYR A 203 0.98 -5.23 7.76
C TYR A 203 0.89 -5.82 6.34
N LYS A 204 1.88 -6.59 5.87
CA LYS A 204 1.86 -7.18 4.53
C LYS A 204 1.02 -8.46 4.48
N LEU A 205 1.11 -9.33 5.49
CA LEU A 205 0.36 -10.57 5.57
C LEU A 205 -0.18 -10.78 7.00
N PRO A 206 -1.08 -9.93 7.48
CA PRO A 206 -1.56 -10.02 8.85
C PRO A 206 -2.50 -11.20 9.02
N SER A 207 -2.30 -11.96 10.11
CA SER A 207 -3.21 -13.00 10.56
C SER A 207 -4.07 -12.55 11.74
N VAL A 208 -3.56 -11.60 12.54
CA VAL A 208 -4.25 -11.01 13.69
C VAL A 208 -3.95 -9.51 13.71
N ILE A 209 -4.93 -8.70 14.10
CA ILE A 209 -4.76 -7.26 14.28
C ILE A 209 -5.22 -6.89 15.69
N TYR A 210 -4.31 -6.36 16.50
CA TYR A 210 -4.63 -5.79 17.81
C TYR A 210 -4.88 -4.29 17.69
N SER A 211 -5.67 -3.73 18.58
CA SER A 211 -5.82 -2.27 18.74
C SER A 211 -5.29 -1.82 20.10
N ASP A 212 -5.06 -0.53 20.29
CA ASP A 212 -4.68 0.01 21.61
C ASP A 212 -5.64 -0.40 22.74
N ARG A 213 -6.92 -0.62 22.43
CA ARG A 213 -7.94 -1.04 23.39
C ARG A 213 -7.85 -2.52 23.78
N TYR A 214 -7.26 -3.35 22.92
CA TYR A 214 -7.26 -4.81 23.04
C TYR A 214 -5.86 -5.37 22.82
N LEU A 215 -4.87 -4.79 23.49
CA LEU A 215 -3.53 -5.35 23.53
C LEU A 215 -3.50 -6.59 24.43
N PRO A 216 -2.69 -7.62 24.12
CA PRO A 216 -2.46 -8.75 25.01
C PRO A 216 -2.02 -8.26 26.38
N LYS A 217 -2.70 -8.68 27.43
CA LYS A 217 -2.27 -8.43 28.83
C LYS A 217 -1.19 -9.44 29.18
N LYS A 218 -0.21 -9.01 29.97
CA LYS A 218 0.78 -9.91 30.59
C LYS A 218 0.11 -10.82 31.60
#